data_d89e91ace3faa46c1c48bcb74a7b023f
#
_entry.id   d89e91ace3faa46c1c48bcb74a7b023f
#
_cell.length_a   1.000
_cell.length_b   1.000
_cell.length_c   1.000
_cell.angle_alpha   90.00
_cell.angle_beta   90.00
_cell.angle_gamma   90.00
#
_symmetry.space_group_name_H-M   'P 1'
#
loop_
_entity.id
_entity.type
_entity.pdbx_description
1 polymer ?
#
loop_
_entity_poly.entity_id
_entity_poly.type
_entity_poly.pdbx_seq_one_letter_code
_entity_poly.pdbx_strand_id
1 'polypeptide(L)'
;MIRLYDYHLDENGFRVRLLLSMLGLTFETVAVDKAPGREQEQPHMLALNPTGTLPILEDGDVRLFGTAAILAYLVRAHAPDSPWLPADAADFGRVQQWHGFSTRELKPAVDAREAALFTSEGASEADLKAARKAFRIMEDHMTLRQIEGSDWFVGNNPTLADLALLPSFALSRDCGIDHDEYPALRRWLRRFRALPGFITMPGVPDYH
;
A
#
# COMPACT_ATOMS: atom_id res chain seq x y z
N MET A 1 17.39 -13.60 7.80
CA MET A 1 16.38 -12.96 8.68
C MET A 1 15.97 -11.67 8.01
N ILE A 2 14.67 -11.48 7.80
CA ILE A 2 14.13 -10.28 7.13
C ILE A 2 14.19 -9.10 8.10
N ARG A 3 14.70 -7.95 7.64
CA ARG A 3 14.71 -6.67 8.36
C ARG A 3 14.00 -5.63 7.51
N LEU A 4 13.08 -4.91 8.12
CA LEU A 4 12.30 -3.85 7.47
C LEU A 4 12.60 -2.51 8.16
N TYR A 5 13.25 -1.60 7.44
CA TYR A 5 13.43 -0.21 7.87
C TYR A 5 12.15 0.56 7.52
N ASP A 6 11.49 1.08 8.54
CA ASP A 6 10.14 1.58 8.40
C ASP A 6 9.80 2.70 9.39
N TYR A 7 8.83 3.50 9.02
CA TYR A 7 8.15 4.45 9.89
C TYR A 7 6.70 4.02 10.08
N HIS A 8 6.26 3.93 11.32
CA HIS A 8 4.98 3.29 11.69
C HIS A 8 3.72 3.91 11.04
N LEU A 9 3.76 5.21 10.63
CA LEU A 9 2.68 5.89 9.91
C LEU A 9 2.89 5.95 8.40
N ASP A 10 3.96 5.34 7.86
CA ASP A 10 4.23 5.32 6.43
C ASP A 10 3.35 4.29 5.71
N GLU A 11 2.62 4.74 4.69
CA GLU A 11 1.74 3.85 3.90
C GLU A 11 2.52 2.79 3.12
N ASN A 12 3.70 3.15 2.60
CA ASN A 12 4.51 2.22 1.83
C ASN A 12 5.10 1.14 2.74
N GLY A 13 5.53 1.53 3.93
CA GLY A 13 5.93 0.60 4.98
C GLY A 13 4.78 -0.31 5.40
N PHE A 14 3.58 0.24 5.55
CA PHE A 14 2.38 -0.55 5.88
C PHE A 14 2.07 -1.62 4.83
N ARG A 15 2.21 -1.32 3.52
CA ARG A 15 2.05 -2.32 2.45
C ARG A 15 2.98 -3.52 2.66
N VAL A 16 4.24 -3.27 3.02
CA VAL A 16 5.23 -4.33 3.24
C VAL A 16 4.94 -5.11 4.52
N ARG A 17 4.66 -4.43 5.64
CA ARG A 17 4.28 -5.09 6.91
C ARG A 17 3.06 -5.99 6.73
N LEU A 18 2.06 -5.50 6.00
CA LEU A 18 0.82 -6.21 5.74
C LEU A 18 1.08 -7.48 4.94
N LEU A 19 1.87 -7.41 3.86
CA LEU A 19 2.23 -8.61 3.09
C LEU A 19 3.03 -9.59 3.92
N LEU A 20 4.05 -9.14 4.66
CA LEU A 20 4.85 -10.01 5.53
C LEU A 20 3.96 -10.76 6.53
N SER A 21 3.01 -10.07 7.14
CA SER A 21 2.04 -10.67 8.07
C SER A 21 1.12 -11.68 7.37
N MET A 22 0.58 -11.33 6.20
CA MET A 22 -0.30 -12.22 5.42
C MET A 22 0.41 -13.46 4.88
N LEU A 23 1.71 -13.36 4.64
CA LEU A 23 2.56 -14.51 4.27
C LEU A 23 3.04 -15.31 5.50
N GLY A 24 2.74 -14.86 6.72
CA GLY A 24 3.21 -15.51 7.96
C GLY A 24 4.72 -15.42 8.16
N LEU A 25 5.38 -14.43 7.56
CA LEU A 25 6.83 -14.27 7.63
C LEU A 25 7.24 -13.49 8.88
N THR A 26 8.22 -14.03 9.60
CA THR A 26 8.83 -13.36 10.75
C THR A 26 9.86 -12.34 10.26
N PHE A 27 9.80 -11.13 10.78
CA PHE A 27 10.72 -10.04 10.44
C PHE A 27 11.03 -9.14 11.64
N GLU A 28 12.16 -8.47 11.56
CA GLU A 28 12.57 -7.42 12.50
C GLU A 28 12.20 -6.05 11.90
N THR A 29 11.53 -5.20 12.65
CA THR A 29 11.32 -3.80 12.26
C THR A 29 12.46 -2.94 12.82
N VAL A 30 13.14 -2.24 11.93
CA VAL A 30 14.09 -1.17 12.28
C VAL A 30 13.34 0.14 12.16
N ALA A 31 12.97 0.72 13.32
CA ALA A 31 12.21 1.98 13.34
C ALA A 31 13.10 3.13 12.84
N VAL A 32 12.57 3.93 11.93
CA VAL A 32 13.24 5.12 11.37
C VAL A 32 12.43 6.36 11.73
N ASP A 33 13.09 7.38 12.29
CA ASP A 33 12.45 8.67 12.60
C ASP A 33 12.29 9.52 11.33
N LYS A 34 11.25 9.18 10.53
CA LYS A 34 10.91 9.94 9.31
C LYS A 34 10.40 11.33 9.64
N ALA A 35 9.59 11.46 10.69
CA ALA A 35 9.02 12.72 11.11
C ALA A 35 9.00 12.80 12.66
N PRO A 36 9.60 13.85 13.27
CA PRO A 36 10.19 15.03 12.62
C PRO A 36 11.66 14.88 12.20
N GLY A 37 12.34 13.75 12.55
CA GLY A 37 13.80 13.61 12.47
C GLY A 37 14.40 13.55 11.07
N ARG A 38 13.62 13.24 10.03
CA ARG A 38 14.12 13.06 8.65
C ARG A 38 15.32 12.10 8.56
N GLU A 39 15.32 11.07 9.39
CA GLU A 39 16.43 10.12 9.48
C GLU A 39 16.70 9.40 8.16
N GLN A 40 15.65 9.14 7.35
CA GLN A 40 15.77 8.50 6.04
C GLN A 40 16.66 9.28 5.05
N GLU A 41 16.93 10.54 5.32
CA GLU A 41 17.80 11.41 4.51
C GLU A 41 19.21 11.54 5.09
N GLN A 42 19.51 10.90 6.21
CA GLN A 42 20.84 10.91 6.81
C GLN A 42 21.82 9.99 6.04
N PRO A 43 23.14 10.28 6.07
CA PRO A 43 24.12 9.56 5.26
C PRO A 43 24.09 8.04 5.42
N HIS A 44 23.85 7.52 6.62
CA HIS A 44 23.77 6.09 6.86
C HIS A 44 22.56 5.43 6.20
N MET A 45 21.43 6.13 6.13
CA MET A 45 20.23 5.66 5.45
C MET A 45 20.33 5.82 3.92
N LEU A 46 20.93 6.92 3.45
CA LEU A 46 21.20 7.12 2.02
C LEU A 46 22.19 6.08 1.46
N ALA A 47 23.08 5.52 2.27
CA ALA A 47 23.92 4.39 1.89
C ALA A 47 23.12 3.09 1.69
N LEU A 48 21.94 2.95 2.31
CA LEU A 48 21.01 1.83 2.12
C LEU A 48 20.06 2.06 0.97
N ASN A 49 19.54 3.29 0.87
CA ASN A 49 18.63 3.73 -0.19
C ASN A 49 18.95 5.17 -0.61
N PRO A 50 19.58 5.37 -1.76
CA PRO A 50 19.99 6.71 -2.21
C PRO A 50 18.82 7.65 -2.54
N THR A 51 17.58 7.14 -2.61
CA THR A 51 16.40 7.98 -2.85
C THR A 51 15.89 8.68 -1.58
N GLY A 52 16.40 8.33 -0.40
CA GLY A 52 15.95 8.91 0.88
C GLY A 52 14.49 8.60 1.21
N THR A 53 13.97 7.45 0.76
CA THR A 53 12.59 7.03 0.99
C THR A 53 12.50 5.73 1.78
N LEU A 54 11.34 5.47 2.37
CA LEU A 54 10.99 4.22 3.04
C LEU A 54 9.91 3.48 2.24
N PRO A 55 9.78 2.16 2.45
CA PRO A 55 10.60 1.27 3.26
C PRO A 55 11.88 0.80 2.57
N ILE A 56 12.81 0.22 3.37
CA ILE A 56 13.95 -0.55 2.87
C ILE A 56 13.82 -1.95 3.44
N LEU A 57 14.05 -2.97 2.62
CA LEU A 57 14.07 -4.37 3.02
C LEU A 57 15.48 -4.93 2.94
N GLU A 58 15.90 -5.68 3.95
CA GLU A 58 17.04 -6.57 3.90
C GLU A 58 16.57 -8.01 4.15
N ASP A 59 17.02 -8.94 3.31
CA ASP A 59 16.76 -10.38 3.46
C ASP A 59 18.02 -11.17 3.06
N GLY A 60 18.82 -11.57 4.05
CA GLY A 60 20.16 -12.10 3.82
C GLY A 60 21.04 -11.07 3.11
N ASP A 61 21.56 -11.43 1.94
CA ASP A 61 22.40 -10.56 1.12
C ASP A 61 21.59 -9.65 0.17
N VAL A 62 20.27 -9.83 0.11
CA VAL A 62 19.38 -9.00 -0.72
C VAL A 62 19.00 -7.74 0.02
N ARG A 63 19.23 -6.59 -0.62
CA ARG A 63 18.74 -5.28 -0.14
C ARG A 63 17.92 -4.63 -1.23
N LEU A 64 16.71 -4.20 -0.88
CA LEU A 64 15.76 -3.59 -1.81
C LEU A 64 15.14 -2.33 -1.23
N PHE A 65 14.87 -1.38 -2.10
CA PHE A 65 14.00 -0.24 -1.85
C PHE A 65 12.96 -0.12 -2.96
N GLY A 66 11.92 0.68 -2.71
CA GLY A 66 10.77 0.77 -3.61
C GLY A 66 9.75 -0.34 -3.34
N THR A 67 8.56 0.08 -2.89
CA THR A 67 7.50 -0.81 -2.40
C THR A 67 7.14 -1.91 -3.38
N ALA A 68 6.96 -1.59 -4.67
CA ALA A 68 6.61 -2.56 -5.70
C ALA A 68 7.67 -3.66 -5.86
N ALA A 69 8.97 -3.28 -5.82
CA ALA A 69 10.06 -4.24 -5.92
C ALA A 69 10.12 -5.16 -4.70
N ILE A 70 9.95 -4.58 -3.50
CA ILE A 70 9.93 -5.34 -2.25
C ILE A 70 8.78 -6.34 -2.23
N LEU A 71 7.56 -5.90 -2.58
CA LEU A 71 6.38 -6.77 -2.59
C LEU A 71 6.53 -7.92 -3.60
N ALA A 72 6.99 -7.62 -4.81
CA ALA A 72 7.23 -8.65 -5.83
C ALA A 72 8.31 -9.66 -5.40
N TYR A 73 9.40 -9.16 -4.79
CA TYR A 73 10.46 -10.02 -4.24
C TYR A 73 9.93 -10.95 -3.16
N LEU A 74 9.21 -10.42 -2.17
CA LEU A 74 8.69 -11.22 -1.07
C LEU A 74 7.80 -12.35 -1.56
N VAL A 75 6.90 -12.10 -2.51
CA VAL A 75 6.07 -13.16 -3.09
C VAL A 75 6.92 -14.18 -3.83
N ARG A 76 7.84 -13.75 -4.71
CA ARG A 76 8.66 -14.68 -5.50
C ARG A 76 9.61 -15.51 -4.67
N ALA A 77 10.18 -14.93 -3.60
CA ALA A 77 11.15 -15.62 -2.76
C ALA A 77 10.50 -16.53 -1.71
N HIS A 78 9.34 -16.14 -1.16
CA HIS A 78 8.77 -16.80 0.02
C HIS A 78 7.39 -17.45 -0.21
N ALA A 79 6.69 -17.10 -1.29
CA ALA A 79 5.36 -17.63 -1.61
C ALA A 79 5.11 -17.70 -3.13
N PRO A 80 5.99 -18.38 -3.90
CA PRO A 80 5.97 -18.36 -5.38
C PRO A 80 4.67 -18.90 -5.98
N ASP A 81 4.01 -19.83 -5.28
CA ASP A 81 2.78 -20.50 -5.73
C ASP A 81 1.51 -19.80 -5.21
N SER A 82 1.66 -18.68 -4.51
CA SER A 82 0.51 -17.93 -3.98
C SER A 82 -0.17 -17.08 -5.07
N PRO A 83 -1.47 -16.76 -4.92
CA PRO A 83 -2.18 -15.92 -5.87
C PRO A 83 -1.74 -14.44 -5.84
N TRP A 84 -0.91 -14.04 -4.87
CA TRP A 84 -0.48 -12.64 -4.72
C TRP A 84 0.18 -12.07 -5.98
N LEU A 85 0.91 -12.89 -6.73
CA LEU A 85 1.53 -12.50 -8.00
C LEU A 85 1.24 -13.57 -9.06
N PRO A 86 0.19 -13.39 -9.89
CA PRO A 86 -0.22 -14.37 -10.88
C PRO A 86 0.90 -14.78 -11.84
N ALA A 87 0.90 -16.06 -12.24
CA ALA A 87 1.81 -16.59 -13.26
C ALA A 87 1.30 -16.30 -14.68
N ASP A 88 -0.02 -16.13 -14.86
CA ASP A 88 -0.59 -15.76 -16.16
C ASP A 88 -0.12 -14.36 -16.57
N ALA A 89 0.32 -14.22 -17.82
CA ALA A 89 0.94 -12.99 -18.31
C ALA A 89 -0.05 -11.80 -18.34
N ALA A 90 -1.32 -12.05 -18.64
CA ALA A 90 -2.33 -10.98 -18.70
C ALA A 90 -2.68 -10.48 -17.29
N ASP A 91 -2.90 -11.38 -16.34
CA ASP A 91 -3.18 -11.00 -14.96
C ASP A 91 -1.94 -10.39 -14.28
N PHE A 92 -0.73 -10.92 -14.56
CA PHE A 92 0.50 -10.26 -14.13
C PHE A 92 0.58 -8.82 -14.64
N GLY A 93 0.31 -8.60 -15.95
CA GLY A 93 0.28 -7.26 -16.54
C GLY A 93 -0.72 -6.33 -15.88
N ARG A 94 -1.93 -6.84 -15.56
CA ARG A 94 -2.96 -6.08 -14.81
C ARG A 94 -2.52 -5.73 -13.40
N VAL A 95 -1.83 -6.64 -12.69
CA VAL A 95 -1.24 -6.34 -11.38
C VAL A 95 -0.22 -5.21 -11.49
N GLN A 96 0.68 -5.25 -12.49
CA GLN A 96 1.66 -4.17 -12.71
C GLN A 96 0.98 -2.84 -13.08
N GLN A 97 -0.11 -2.87 -13.84
CA GLN A 97 -0.91 -1.68 -14.15
C GLN A 97 -1.43 -1.01 -12.87
N TRP A 98 -2.00 -1.77 -11.94
CA TRP A 98 -2.48 -1.24 -10.66
C TRP A 98 -1.36 -0.83 -9.71
N HIS A 99 -0.19 -1.48 -9.76
CA HIS A 99 1.01 -0.98 -9.09
C HIS A 99 1.43 0.38 -9.63
N GLY A 100 1.50 0.54 -10.96
CA GLY A 100 1.78 1.84 -11.59
C GLY A 100 0.77 2.90 -11.18
N PHE A 101 -0.52 2.54 -11.13
CA PHE A 101 -1.60 3.43 -10.67
C PHE A 101 -1.37 3.86 -9.21
N SER A 102 -1.01 2.93 -8.32
CA SER A 102 -0.79 3.24 -6.91
C SER A 102 0.35 4.24 -6.67
N THR A 103 1.37 4.20 -7.50
CA THR A 103 2.54 5.09 -7.35
C THR A 103 2.37 6.45 -8.00
N ARG A 104 1.53 6.57 -9.00
CA ARG A 104 1.33 7.80 -9.77
C ARG A 104 0.00 8.48 -9.46
N GLU A 105 -1.12 7.79 -9.69
CA GLU A 105 -2.45 8.37 -9.55
C GLU A 105 -2.89 8.51 -8.09
N LEU A 106 -2.41 7.63 -7.20
CA LEU A 106 -2.70 7.73 -5.76
C LEU A 106 -1.68 8.54 -4.97
N LYS A 107 -0.59 9.00 -5.62
CA LYS A 107 0.38 9.87 -4.90
C LYS A 107 -0.28 11.11 -4.28
N PRO A 108 -1.21 11.82 -4.93
CA PRO A 108 -1.91 12.93 -4.29
C PRO A 108 -2.70 12.55 -3.03
N ALA A 109 -3.22 11.33 -2.93
CA ALA A 109 -3.87 10.86 -1.71
C ALA A 109 -2.88 10.66 -0.57
N VAL A 110 -1.68 10.13 -0.87
CA VAL A 110 -0.57 10.01 0.08
C VAL A 110 -0.12 11.39 0.54
N ASP A 111 0.10 12.32 -0.39
CA ASP A 111 0.56 13.68 -0.08
C ASP A 111 -0.48 14.45 0.75
N ALA A 112 -1.77 14.34 0.41
CA ALA A 112 -2.86 14.94 1.16
C ALA A 112 -2.90 14.42 2.60
N ARG A 113 -2.73 13.10 2.80
CA ARG A 113 -2.67 12.50 4.13
C ARG A 113 -1.44 12.94 4.92
N GLU A 114 -0.26 12.91 4.31
CA GLU A 114 0.97 13.37 4.97
C GLU A 114 0.87 14.85 5.37
N ALA A 115 0.33 15.70 4.50
CA ALA A 115 0.10 17.11 4.82
C ALA A 115 -0.90 17.26 5.97
N ALA A 116 -2.01 16.52 5.98
CA ALA A 116 -2.99 16.57 7.06
C ALA A 116 -2.42 16.12 8.42
N LEU A 117 -1.47 15.18 8.43
CA LEU A 117 -0.87 14.68 9.66
C LEU A 117 0.32 15.49 10.17
N PHE A 118 1.11 16.09 9.28
CA PHE A 118 2.43 16.60 9.64
C PHE A 118 2.63 18.10 9.33
N THR A 119 1.65 18.77 8.71
CA THR A 119 1.75 20.22 8.42
C THR A 119 0.58 21.00 9.00
N SER A 120 0.80 22.27 9.29
CA SER A 120 -0.23 23.20 9.78
C SER A 120 -1.22 23.62 8.67
N GLU A 121 -0.79 23.57 7.42
CA GLU A 121 -1.58 23.93 6.25
C GLU A 121 -2.61 22.86 5.89
N GLY A 122 -2.34 21.58 6.28
CA GLY A 122 -3.19 20.45 5.96
C GLY A 122 -3.15 20.08 4.48
N ALA A 123 -4.10 19.24 4.06
CA ALA A 123 -4.19 18.76 2.68
C ALA A 123 -4.59 19.87 1.70
N SER A 124 -3.92 19.96 0.54
CA SER A 124 -4.27 20.91 -0.51
C SER A 124 -5.55 20.49 -1.23
N GLU A 125 -6.36 21.48 -1.70
CA GLU A 125 -7.55 21.17 -2.52
C GLU A 125 -7.19 20.47 -3.83
N ALA A 126 -6.03 20.76 -4.40
CA ALA A 126 -5.55 20.12 -5.63
C ALA A 126 -5.31 18.64 -5.41
N ASP A 127 -4.64 18.27 -4.33
CA ASP A 127 -4.37 16.87 -3.98
C ASP A 127 -5.66 16.12 -3.63
N LEU A 128 -6.55 16.74 -2.85
CA LEU A 128 -7.85 16.16 -2.52
C LEU A 128 -8.70 15.90 -3.76
N LYS A 129 -8.71 16.83 -4.73
CA LYS A 129 -9.41 16.68 -6.00
C LYS A 129 -8.81 15.55 -6.84
N ALA A 130 -7.49 15.46 -6.93
CA ALA A 130 -6.79 14.42 -7.65
C ALA A 130 -7.00 13.04 -7.00
N ALA A 131 -6.95 12.96 -5.66
CA ALA A 131 -7.23 11.76 -4.89
C ALA A 131 -8.66 11.25 -5.14
N ARG A 132 -9.67 12.12 -5.06
CA ARG A 132 -11.06 11.76 -5.36
C ARG A 132 -11.25 11.25 -6.79
N LYS A 133 -10.54 11.85 -7.77
CA LYS A 133 -10.56 11.37 -9.15
C LYS A 133 -10.00 9.95 -9.24
N ALA A 134 -8.86 9.69 -8.58
CA ALA A 134 -8.27 8.35 -8.57
C ALA A 134 -9.18 7.32 -7.89
N PHE A 135 -9.77 7.65 -6.74
CA PHE A 135 -10.73 6.77 -6.07
C PHE A 135 -12.00 6.53 -6.89
N ARG A 136 -12.46 7.50 -7.69
CA ARG A 136 -13.59 7.28 -8.60
C ARG A 136 -13.25 6.23 -9.68
N ILE A 137 -12.05 6.27 -10.25
CA ILE A 137 -11.59 5.25 -11.20
C ILE A 137 -11.55 3.86 -10.55
N MET A 138 -11.07 3.78 -9.31
CA MET A 138 -11.06 2.53 -8.54
C MET A 138 -12.47 2.03 -8.21
N GLU A 139 -13.38 2.93 -7.82
CA GLU A 139 -14.77 2.63 -7.51
C GLU A 139 -15.51 2.08 -8.73
N ASP A 140 -15.36 2.74 -9.89
CA ASP A 140 -15.98 2.32 -11.14
C ASP A 140 -15.47 0.92 -11.56
N HIS A 141 -14.15 0.70 -11.45
CA HIS A 141 -13.56 -0.62 -11.72
C HIS A 141 -14.12 -1.69 -10.77
N MET A 142 -14.12 -1.44 -9.46
CA MET A 142 -14.62 -2.42 -8.49
C MET A 142 -16.13 -2.64 -8.57
N THR A 143 -16.89 -1.63 -8.98
CA THR A 143 -18.33 -1.79 -9.28
C THR A 143 -18.53 -2.80 -10.41
N LEU A 144 -17.79 -2.66 -11.52
CA LEU A 144 -17.85 -3.60 -12.64
C LEU A 144 -17.40 -4.99 -12.22
N ARG A 145 -16.27 -5.10 -11.48
CA ARG A 145 -15.78 -6.39 -10.99
C ARG A 145 -16.82 -7.11 -10.13
N GLN A 146 -17.52 -6.40 -9.24
CA GLN A 146 -18.56 -6.98 -8.39
C GLN A 146 -19.80 -7.43 -9.21
N ILE A 147 -20.16 -6.72 -10.27
CA ILE A 147 -21.22 -7.14 -11.21
C ILE A 147 -20.82 -8.44 -11.93
N GLU A 148 -19.54 -8.58 -12.27
CA GLU A 148 -18.98 -9.78 -12.90
C GLU A 148 -18.79 -10.96 -11.90
N GLY A 149 -19.09 -10.75 -10.62
CA GLY A 149 -18.94 -11.76 -9.57
C GLY A 149 -17.54 -11.90 -9.01
N SER A 150 -16.66 -10.93 -9.27
CA SER A 150 -15.32 -10.87 -8.66
C SER A 150 -15.24 -9.84 -7.55
N ASP A 151 -14.47 -10.15 -6.55
CA ASP A 151 -14.31 -9.35 -5.35
C ASP A 151 -12.98 -8.58 -5.29
N TRP A 152 -12.10 -8.75 -6.29
CA TRP A 152 -10.72 -8.29 -6.31
C TRP A 152 -10.39 -7.49 -7.56
N PHE A 153 -9.37 -6.63 -7.48
CA PHE A 153 -8.95 -5.80 -8.61
C PHE A 153 -8.48 -6.61 -9.82
N VAL A 154 -7.85 -7.77 -9.58
CA VAL A 154 -7.38 -8.66 -10.64
C VAL A 154 -7.74 -10.11 -10.30
N GLY A 155 -8.25 -10.85 -11.27
CA GLY A 155 -8.59 -12.26 -11.08
C GLY A 155 -9.69 -12.51 -10.04
N ASN A 156 -9.64 -13.66 -9.37
CA ASN A 156 -10.64 -14.12 -8.40
C ASN A 156 -10.07 -14.28 -6.98
N ASN A 157 -8.82 -13.89 -6.77
CA ASN A 157 -8.13 -13.91 -5.47
C ASN A 157 -7.50 -12.55 -5.21
N PRO A 158 -7.21 -12.20 -3.94
CA PRO A 158 -6.44 -11.01 -3.64
C PRO A 158 -5.04 -11.12 -4.25
N THR A 159 -4.57 -10.01 -4.82
CA THR A 159 -3.27 -9.91 -5.46
C THR A 159 -2.49 -8.71 -4.93
N LEU A 160 -1.23 -8.57 -5.36
CA LEU A 160 -0.45 -7.37 -5.07
C LEU A 160 -1.10 -6.08 -5.61
N ALA A 161 -2.04 -6.16 -6.58
CA ALA A 161 -2.84 -5.00 -6.99
C ALA A 161 -3.69 -4.48 -5.83
N ASP A 162 -4.43 -5.39 -5.17
CA ASP A 162 -5.27 -5.05 -4.02
C ASP A 162 -4.44 -4.46 -2.88
N LEU A 163 -3.33 -5.10 -2.56
CA LEU A 163 -2.44 -4.67 -1.48
C LEU A 163 -1.78 -3.32 -1.77
N ALA A 164 -1.42 -3.03 -3.03
CA ALA A 164 -0.83 -1.75 -3.42
C ALA A 164 -1.81 -0.58 -3.28
N LEU A 165 -3.10 -0.81 -3.55
CA LEU A 165 -4.13 0.22 -3.55
C LEU A 165 -4.75 0.47 -2.17
N LEU A 166 -4.80 -0.57 -1.33
CA LEU A 166 -5.55 -0.59 -0.08
C LEU A 166 -5.18 0.54 0.89
N PRO A 167 -3.91 0.78 1.24
CA PRO A 167 -3.59 1.77 2.25
C PRO A 167 -4.03 3.18 1.86
N SER A 168 -3.83 3.60 0.62
CA SER A 168 -4.19 4.95 0.18
C SER A 168 -5.69 5.21 0.27
N PHE A 169 -6.54 4.20 -0.01
CA PHE A 169 -7.98 4.34 0.22
C PHE A 169 -8.32 4.23 1.71
N ALA A 170 -7.83 3.19 2.40
CA ALA A 170 -8.17 2.94 3.80
C ALA A 170 -7.82 4.12 4.73
N LEU A 171 -6.75 4.86 4.43
CA LEU A 171 -6.23 5.96 5.24
C LEU A 171 -6.73 7.34 4.79
N SER A 172 -7.46 7.44 3.69
CA SER A 172 -7.86 8.73 3.10
C SER A 172 -8.83 9.54 3.98
N ARG A 173 -9.43 8.92 5.00
CA ARG A 173 -10.23 9.65 6.01
C ARG A 173 -9.39 10.59 6.85
N ASP A 174 -8.09 10.34 7.00
CA ASP A 174 -7.16 11.23 7.71
C ASP A 174 -7.10 12.62 7.06
N CYS A 175 -7.35 12.70 5.74
CA CYS A 175 -7.43 13.96 5.00
C CYS A 175 -8.87 14.36 4.59
N GLY A 176 -9.89 13.78 5.24
CA GLY A 176 -11.28 14.21 5.10
C GLY A 176 -12.02 13.67 3.88
N ILE A 177 -11.55 12.58 3.26
CA ILE A 177 -12.28 11.90 2.17
C ILE A 177 -13.29 10.92 2.78
N ASP A 178 -14.56 11.11 2.47
CA ASP A 178 -15.63 10.24 2.96
C ASP A 178 -15.71 8.95 2.13
N HIS A 179 -15.58 7.80 2.80
CA HIS A 179 -15.68 6.51 2.15
C HIS A 179 -17.11 6.13 1.76
N ASP A 180 -18.14 6.82 2.25
CA ASP A 180 -19.52 6.58 1.86
C ASP A 180 -19.79 6.96 0.39
N GLU A 181 -18.92 7.82 -0.19
CA GLU A 181 -18.92 8.14 -1.61
C GLU A 181 -18.44 6.96 -2.51
N TYR A 182 -17.87 5.88 -1.92
CA TYR A 182 -17.21 4.78 -2.61
C TYR A 182 -17.68 3.41 -2.09
N PRO A 183 -18.95 3.04 -2.33
CA PRO A 183 -19.55 1.84 -1.73
C PRO A 183 -18.90 0.52 -2.20
N ALA A 184 -18.41 0.41 -3.44
CA ALA A 184 -17.72 -0.78 -3.91
C ALA A 184 -16.35 -0.93 -3.25
N LEU A 185 -15.61 0.17 -3.10
CA LEU A 185 -14.33 0.18 -2.38
C LEU A 185 -14.51 -0.11 -0.88
N ARG A 186 -15.57 0.37 -0.25
CA ARG A 186 -15.88 0.02 1.15
C ARG A 186 -16.12 -1.48 1.31
N ARG A 187 -16.89 -2.11 0.40
CA ARG A 187 -17.10 -3.57 0.43
C ARG A 187 -15.80 -4.33 0.21
N TRP A 188 -14.98 -3.88 -0.74
CA TRP A 188 -13.67 -4.45 -1.01
C TRP A 188 -12.74 -4.31 0.20
N LEU A 189 -12.62 -3.14 0.82
CA LEU A 189 -11.79 -2.91 2.00
C LEU A 189 -12.23 -3.80 3.17
N ARG A 190 -13.55 -3.92 3.43
CA ARG A 190 -14.08 -4.82 4.47
C ARG A 190 -13.68 -6.27 4.21
N ARG A 191 -13.78 -6.71 2.96
CA ARG A 191 -13.40 -8.07 2.55
C ARG A 191 -11.91 -8.31 2.70
N PHE A 192 -11.08 -7.36 2.28
CA PHE A 192 -9.63 -7.47 2.44
C PHE A 192 -9.22 -7.55 3.92
N ARG A 193 -9.84 -6.76 4.77
CA ARG A 193 -9.60 -6.79 6.22
C ARG A 193 -9.95 -8.14 6.88
N ALA A 194 -10.88 -8.89 6.31
CA ALA A 194 -11.26 -10.20 6.80
C ALA A 194 -10.28 -11.33 6.40
N LEU A 195 -9.27 -11.03 5.58
CA LEU A 195 -8.28 -12.02 5.18
C LEU A 195 -7.37 -12.43 6.36
N PRO A 196 -6.96 -13.70 6.42
CA PRO A 196 -5.99 -14.16 7.41
C PRO A 196 -4.70 -13.35 7.37
N GLY A 197 -4.18 -13.01 8.53
CA GLY A 197 -2.93 -12.25 8.65
C GLY A 197 -3.08 -10.75 8.40
N PHE A 198 -4.30 -10.23 8.23
CA PHE A 198 -4.49 -8.78 8.16
C PHE A 198 -4.05 -8.12 9.47
N ILE A 199 -3.24 -7.07 9.34
CA ILE A 199 -2.87 -6.17 10.43
C ILE A 199 -3.39 -4.77 10.14
N THR A 200 -3.61 -3.98 11.17
CA THR A 200 -4.06 -2.59 11.03
C THR A 200 -2.94 -1.60 11.30
N MET A 201 -3.16 -0.34 10.96
CA MET A 201 -2.38 0.81 11.42
C MET A 201 -3.32 1.95 11.80
N PRO A 202 -2.87 2.96 12.60
CA PRO A 202 -3.67 4.14 12.89
C PRO A 202 -4.24 4.79 11.63
N GLY A 203 -5.53 5.11 11.63
CA GLY A 203 -6.26 5.69 10.50
C GLY A 203 -7.04 4.68 9.65
N VAL A 204 -6.72 3.37 9.71
CA VAL A 204 -7.51 2.34 9.01
C VAL A 204 -8.86 2.16 9.73
N PRO A 205 -10.00 2.43 9.05
CA PRO A 205 -11.30 2.39 9.68
C PRO A 205 -11.73 0.96 10.04
N ASP A 206 -12.42 0.84 11.16
CA ASP A 206 -13.10 -0.39 11.56
C ASP A 206 -14.57 -0.30 11.14
N TYR A 207 -14.91 -0.92 10.00
CA TYR A 207 -16.28 -1.02 9.54
C TYR A 207 -16.91 -2.30 10.11
N HIS A 208 -17.77 -2.14 11.08
CA HIS A 208 -18.60 -3.22 11.60
C HIS A 208 -19.78 -3.53 10.70
#